data_fcc8ed51bfccbae6b0f2505704b41917
#
_entry.id   fcc8ed51bfccbae6b0f2505704b41917
#
_cell.length_a   1.000
_cell.length_b   1.000
_cell.length_c   1.000
_cell.angle_alpha   90.00
_cell.angle_beta   90.00
_cell.angle_gamma   90.00
#
_symmetry.space_group_name_H-M   'P 1'
#
loop_
_entity.id
_entity.type
_entity.pdbx_description
1 polymer ?
#
loop_
_entity_poly.entity_id
_entity_poly.type
_entity_poly.pdbx_seq_one_letter_code
_entity_poly.pdbx_strand_id
1 'polypeptide(L)'
;MSEEDEKIIIGRGTWIDKLAHEMIQREEQLGRSTSILRVESGLGASGIPHIGSLGDAVRAFGVKLALENMGFKSELIAYSDDLDGLRKIPEGLPSWLEEHLGKPVSLIPDPFGTHESYGMHMSSILLDGLDKLGIKYKFQRAIDTYRQGLLKDQIHTILTNSEKIGRQIEEMVGQEKYQKFLPYYPVCAKCSRLYTAQSHHYDQERRVVQYKCVDAEIGSKMLKGCGHEGEADITKDLGKLAWKVEFAARWHAFDIRFEAYGKDIMDSVKVNDWVSDEVLGHPHPHHVKYEMFLDKGGKKISKSAGNVVTSQKWFRYGTPKSMLLLLYKRITGARELGFEDIPVLMDEYNELEDIYFGKIKLDNEAKLTRSRGLYEYTNLLNPPKSAPTHVNFRLLIELCRIFREDRASLVTKKLIDYGAIKQGEPHIDELITLAGNYADDFGEDSETAGIEIGEGAKKALRQLVDVLAGEKDPDDLQNTIYSISKENDIPPKEFFMILYQIILGANRGPKIGPFIVDIGRKKVAQTIARHI
;
A
#
# COMPACT_ATOMS: atom_id res chain seq x y z
N MET A 1 0.50 39.20 -17.43
CA MET A 1 -0.02 38.84 -16.11
C MET A 1 -1.12 37.84 -16.38
N SER A 2 -0.78 36.57 -16.37
CA SER A 2 -1.72 35.46 -16.48
C SER A 2 -2.34 35.27 -15.10
N GLU A 3 -3.64 35.36 -15.02
CA GLU A 3 -4.45 34.96 -13.87
C GLU A 3 -4.10 33.50 -13.54
N GLU A 4 -3.25 33.30 -12.51
CA GLU A 4 -3.18 32.03 -11.84
C GLU A 4 -4.55 31.84 -11.17
N ASP A 5 -5.37 30.95 -11.73
CA ASP A 5 -6.57 30.45 -11.07
C ASP A 5 -6.23 30.18 -9.60
N GLU A 6 -6.77 30.95 -8.68
CA GLU A 6 -6.77 30.63 -7.25
C GLU A 6 -7.46 29.28 -7.10
N LYS A 7 -6.69 28.21 -7.08
CA LYS A 7 -7.21 26.86 -6.87
C LYS A 7 -7.84 26.82 -5.49
N ILE A 8 -9.16 26.80 -5.47
CA ILE A 8 -9.94 26.64 -4.23
C ILE A 8 -9.42 25.41 -3.49
N ILE A 9 -8.91 25.62 -2.28
CA ILE A 9 -8.43 24.53 -1.42
C ILE A 9 -9.68 23.87 -0.81
N ILE A 10 -9.93 22.62 -1.18
CA ILE A 10 -11.02 21.82 -0.65
C ILE A 10 -10.55 21.14 0.65
N GLY A 11 -11.27 21.35 1.75
CA GLY A 11 -10.99 20.73 3.03
C GLY A 11 -9.54 20.96 3.50
N ARG A 12 -8.81 19.88 3.72
CA ARG A 12 -7.40 19.90 4.15
C ARG A 12 -6.40 20.02 2.98
N GLY A 13 -6.89 20.25 1.77
CA GLY A 13 -6.06 20.44 0.57
C GLY A 13 -5.41 19.16 0.05
N THR A 14 -5.87 17.98 0.50
CA THR A 14 -5.37 16.69 0.03
C THR A 14 -6.21 16.15 -1.13
N TRP A 15 -5.66 15.17 -1.86
CA TRP A 15 -6.43 14.45 -2.89
C TRP A 15 -7.63 13.68 -2.28
N ILE A 16 -7.55 13.32 -1.01
CA ILE A 16 -8.61 12.60 -0.27
C ILE A 16 -9.84 13.50 -0.11
N ASP A 17 -9.63 14.74 0.34
CA ASP A 17 -10.72 15.73 0.48
C ASP A 17 -11.38 16.05 -0.87
N LYS A 18 -10.55 16.15 -1.92
CA LYS A 18 -11.04 16.40 -3.27
C LYS A 18 -11.96 15.29 -3.76
N LEU A 19 -11.52 14.01 -3.63
CA LEU A 19 -12.34 12.86 -4.05
C LEU A 19 -13.64 12.74 -3.25
N ALA A 20 -13.60 12.97 -1.94
CA ALA A 20 -14.80 12.97 -1.11
C ALA A 20 -15.79 14.04 -1.56
N HIS A 21 -15.30 15.24 -1.87
CA HIS A 21 -16.12 16.34 -2.36
C HIS A 21 -16.73 16.02 -3.74
N GLU A 22 -15.95 15.55 -4.69
CA GLU A 22 -16.41 15.12 -6.02
C GLU A 22 -17.47 14.02 -5.92
N MET A 23 -17.28 13.06 -5.01
CA MET A 23 -18.26 12.01 -4.74
C MET A 23 -19.59 12.58 -4.22
N ILE A 24 -19.57 13.49 -3.24
CA ILE A 24 -20.78 14.12 -2.70
C ILE A 24 -21.52 14.87 -3.81
N GLN A 25 -20.83 15.72 -4.56
CA GLN A 25 -21.43 16.47 -5.68
C GLN A 25 -22.08 15.53 -6.71
N ARG A 26 -21.41 14.39 -7.02
CA ARG A 26 -21.97 13.40 -7.94
C ARG A 26 -23.25 12.76 -7.39
N GLU A 27 -23.26 12.38 -6.11
CA GLU A 27 -24.45 11.79 -5.48
C GLU A 27 -25.65 12.77 -5.46
N GLU A 28 -25.39 14.05 -5.20
CA GLU A 28 -26.40 15.11 -5.25
C GLU A 28 -26.94 15.30 -6.67
N GLN A 29 -26.07 15.34 -7.69
CA GLN A 29 -26.48 15.45 -9.10
C GLN A 29 -27.32 14.26 -9.56
N LEU A 30 -27.02 13.05 -9.05
CA LEU A 30 -27.78 11.83 -9.32
C LEU A 30 -29.07 11.72 -8.50
N GLY A 31 -29.32 12.66 -7.57
CA GLY A 31 -30.50 12.63 -6.68
C GLY A 31 -30.53 11.41 -5.75
N ARG A 32 -29.37 10.79 -5.48
CA ARG A 32 -29.30 9.61 -4.61
C ARG A 32 -29.20 9.99 -3.15
N SER A 33 -29.74 9.13 -2.28
CA SER A 33 -29.65 9.32 -0.82
C SER A 33 -28.19 9.32 -0.34
N THR A 34 -27.84 10.29 0.48
CA THR A 34 -26.52 10.40 1.14
C THR A 34 -26.58 10.00 2.62
N SER A 35 -27.66 9.29 3.04
CA SER A 35 -27.84 8.84 4.42
C SER A 35 -26.70 7.94 4.90
N ILE A 36 -26.11 7.15 4.01
CA ILE A 36 -24.89 6.37 4.22
C ILE A 36 -24.13 6.25 2.90
N LEU A 37 -22.86 6.60 2.92
CA LEU A 37 -21.98 6.54 1.76
C LEU A 37 -20.98 5.38 1.95
N ARG A 38 -21.17 4.30 1.18
CA ARG A 38 -20.31 3.12 1.27
C ARG A 38 -19.18 3.21 0.28
N VAL A 39 -17.99 2.94 0.77
CA VAL A 39 -16.77 2.78 -0.03
C VAL A 39 -16.35 1.32 0.01
N GLU A 40 -15.80 0.80 -1.07
CA GLU A 40 -15.36 -0.60 -1.17
C GLU A 40 -13.87 -0.69 -1.50
N SER A 41 -13.26 -1.79 -1.06
CA SER A 41 -11.95 -2.24 -1.51
C SER A 41 -11.96 -3.73 -1.69
N GLY A 42 -11.58 -4.22 -2.87
CA GLY A 42 -11.37 -5.63 -3.16
C GLY A 42 -10.07 -6.16 -2.55
N LEU A 43 -10.16 -7.29 -1.85
CA LEU A 43 -9.04 -7.98 -1.23
C LEU A 43 -8.76 -9.29 -1.97
N GLY A 44 -7.67 -9.37 -2.73
CA GLY A 44 -7.30 -10.58 -3.44
C GLY A 44 -6.78 -11.68 -2.51
N ALA A 45 -7.56 -12.76 -2.35
CA ALA A 45 -7.27 -13.89 -1.46
C ALA A 45 -6.51 -15.06 -2.12
N SER A 46 -6.11 -14.96 -3.38
CA SER A 46 -5.46 -16.06 -4.12
C SER A 46 -3.94 -16.16 -3.94
N GLY A 47 -3.33 -15.30 -3.14
CA GLY A 47 -1.90 -15.32 -2.85
C GLY A 47 -1.51 -14.33 -1.78
N ILE A 48 -0.24 -14.38 -1.32
CA ILE A 48 0.27 -13.54 -0.23
C ILE A 48 0.01 -12.06 -0.56
N PRO A 49 -0.73 -11.32 0.30
CA PRO A 49 -1.00 -9.90 0.07
C PRO A 49 0.28 -9.07 0.18
N HIS A 50 0.34 -8.00 -0.58
CA HIS A 50 1.44 -7.04 -0.56
C HIS A 50 0.93 -5.62 -0.28
N ILE A 51 1.84 -4.68 -0.10
CA ILE A 51 1.51 -3.29 0.24
C ILE A 51 0.58 -2.62 -0.79
N GLY A 52 0.61 -3.05 -2.06
CA GLY A 52 -0.33 -2.59 -3.08
C GLY A 52 -1.77 -2.95 -2.73
N SER A 53 -2.03 -4.22 -2.37
CA SER A 53 -3.36 -4.69 -1.95
C SER A 53 -3.85 -4.00 -0.68
N LEU A 54 -2.94 -3.76 0.29
CA LEU A 54 -3.26 -2.97 1.48
C LEU A 54 -3.61 -1.52 1.12
N GLY A 55 -2.90 -0.96 0.14
CA GLY A 55 -3.07 0.41 -0.32
C GLY A 55 -4.46 0.70 -0.89
N ASP A 56 -5.14 -0.30 -1.41
CA ASP A 56 -6.50 -0.14 -1.94
C ASP A 56 -7.47 0.17 -0.80
N ALA A 57 -7.46 -0.64 0.26
CA ALA A 57 -8.30 -0.43 1.43
C ALA A 57 -7.93 0.86 2.19
N VAL A 58 -6.62 1.18 2.31
CA VAL A 58 -6.17 2.42 2.95
C VAL A 58 -6.66 3.65 2.20
N ARG A 59 -6.61 3.67 0.87
CA ARG A 59 -7.12 4.79 0.06
C ARG A 59 -8.63 4.97 0.21
N ALA A 60 -9.39 3.88 0.12
CA ALA A 60 -10.83 3.91 0.34
C ALA A 60 -11.18 4.39 1.75
N PHE A 61 -10.42 3.95 2.76
CA PHE A 61 -10.59 4.42 4.14
C PHE A 61 -10.29 5.91 4.30
N GLY A 62 -9.29 6.43 3.60
CA GLY A 62 -9.03 7.89 3.58
C GLY A 62 -10.25 8.68 3.10
N VAL A 63 -10.88 8.25 2.01
CA VAL A 63 -12.12 8.87 1.49
C VAL A 63 -13.26 8.75 2.51
N LYS A 64 -13.42 7.57 3.14
CA LYS A 64 -14.38 7.39 4.25
C LYS A 64 -14.17 8.41 5.37
N LEU A 65 -12.92 8.60 5.82
CA LEU A 65 -12.60 9.58 6.86
C LEU A 65 -12.96 11.01 6.45
N ALA A 66 -12.69 11.38 5.18
CA ALA A 66 -13.06 12.69 4.66
C ALA A 66 -14.58 12.89 4.67
N LEU A 67 -15.35 11.90 4.20
CA LEU A 67 -16.80 11.93 4.21
C LEU A 67 -17.36 12.10 5.63
N GLU A 68 -16.84 11.34 6.60
CA GLU A 68 -17.25 11.47 8.01
C GLU A 68 -16.90 12.84 8.58
N ASN A 69 -15.73 13.37 8.24
CA ASN A 69 -15.35 14.73 8.65
C ASN A 69 -16.24 15.83 8.02
N MET A 70 -16.80 15.56 6.84
CA MET A 70 -17.79 16.43 6.18
C MET A 70 -19.23 16.25 6.72
N GLY A 71 -19.42 15.36 7.71
CA GLY A 71 -20.71 15.15 8.40
C GLY A 71 -21.57 14.02 7.82
N PHE A 72 -21.06 13.24 6.87
CA PHE A 72 -21.78 12.10 6.28
C PHE A 72 -21.45 10.81 7.04
N LYS A 73 -22.43 9.89 7.15
CA LYS A 73 -22.15 8.53 7.58
C LYS A 73 -21.45 7.78 6.46
N SER A 74 -20.37 7.09 6.77
CA SER A 74 -19.65 6.29 5.78
C SER A 74 -19.17 4.95 6.36
N GLU A 75 -19.15 3.93 5.51
CA GLU A 75 -18.68 2.58 5.85
C GLU A 75 -17.67 2.12 4.79
N LEU A 76 -16.59 1.47 5.21
CA LEU A 76 -15.68 0.75 4.33
C LEU A 76 -16.05 -0.73 4.32
N ILE A 77 -16.35 -1.27 3.13
CA ILE A 77 -16.49 -2.70 2.90
C ILE A 77 -15.14 -3.23 2.40
N ALA A 78 -14.52 -4.11 3.18
CA ALA A 78 -13.34 -4.87 2.79
C ALA A 78 -13.84 -6.20 2.22
N TYR A 79 -13.93 -6.28 0.88
CA TYR A 79 -14.48 -7.44 0.19
C TYR A 79 -13.40 -8.42 -0.21
N SER A 80 -13.40 -9.62 0.37
CA SER A 80 -12.46 -10.68 0.01
C SER A 80 -12.95 -11.48 -1.19
N ASP A 81 -12.15 -11.53 -2.26
CA ASP A 81 -12.37 -12.37 -3.45
C ASP A 81 -12.00 -13.83 -3.19
N ASP A 82 -12.39 -14.38 -2.02
CA ASP A 82 -12.03 -15.73 -1.57
C ASP A 82 -12.79 -16.86 -2.31
N LEU A 83 -13.71 -16.50 -3.20
CA LEU A 83 -14.35 -17.43 -4.13
C LEU A 83 -13.61 -17.53 -5.46
N ASP A 84 -12.56 -16.76 -5.68
CA ASP A 84 -11.70 -16.94 -6.85
C ASP A 84 -10.98 -18.29 -6.83
N GLY A 85 -10.84 -18.90 -8.00
CA GLY A 85 -10.09 -20.15 -8.14
C GLY A 85 -8.59 -19.94 -8.01
N LEU A 86 -7.90 -20.86 -7.35
CA LEU A 86 -6.43 -20.86 -7.26
C LEU A 86 -5.83 -21.03 -8.66
N ARG A 87 -5.12 -20.00 -9.17
CA ARG A 87 -4.56 -19.99 -10.52
C ARG A 87 -3.12 -20.49 -10.59
N LYS A 88 -2.36 -20.28 -9.54
CA LYS A 88 -0.96 -20.70 -9.38
C LYS A 88 -0.64 -20.82 -7.89
N ILE A 89 0.34 -21.64 -7.57
CA ILE A 89 0.86 -21.77 -6.21
C ILE A 89 1.88 -20.65 -5.99
N PRO A 90 1.70 -19.80 -4.96
CA PRO A 90 2.75 -18.85 -4.57
C PRO A 90 4.04 -19.59 -4.15
N GLU A 91 5.18 -18.97 -4.39
CA GLU A 91 6.49 -19.50 -3.97
C GLU A 91 6.53 -19.71 -2.44
N GLY A 92 7.15 -20.79 -2.01
CA GLY A 92 7.25 -21.14 -0.59
C GLY A 92 6.05 -21.87 0.01
N LEU A 93 4.97 -22.09 -0.78
CA LEU A 93 3.82 -22.89 -0.33
C LEU A 93 3.96 -24.37 -0.75
N PRO A 94 3.32 -25.30 0.00
CA PRO A 94 3.42 -26.72 -0.25
C PRO A 94 2.93 -27.15 -1.65
N SER A 95 3.64 -28.08 -2.30
CA SER A 95 3.33 -28.58 -3.65
C SER A 95 2.00 -29.30 -3.76
N TRP A 96 1.46 -29.88 -2.67
CA TRP A 96 0.14 -30.54 -2.70
C TRP A 96 -1.01 -29.59 -3.12
N LEU A 97 -0.81 -28.28 -3.02
CA LEU A 97 -1.77 -27.28 -3.53
C LEU A 97 -2.00 -27.41 -5.05
N GLU A 98 -1.14 -28.12 -5.81
CA GLU A 98 -1.36 -28.38 -7.25
C GLU A 98 -2.66 -29.13 -7.53
N GLU A 99 -3.07 -30.04 -6.66
CA GLU A 99 -4.34 -30.78 -6.76
C GLU A 99 -5.57 -29.87 -6.63
N HIS A 100 -5.36 -28.69 -6.08
CA HIS A 100 -6.41 -27.69 -5.84
C HIS A 100 -6.46 -26.57 -6.89
N LEU A 101 -5.59 -26.58 -7.90
CA LEU A 101 -5.66 -25.58 -8.96
C LEU A 101 -7.06 -25.52 -9.59
N GLY A 102 -7.56 -24.30 -9.76
CA GLY A 102 -8.89 -24.01 -10.28
C GLY A 102 -10.06 -24.14 -9.29
N LYS A 103 -9.82 -24.64 -8.06
CA LYS A 103 -10.83 -24.63 -6.99
C LYS A 103 -10.89 -23.26 -6.31
N PRO A 104 -12.08 -22.83 -5.86
CA PRO A 104 -12.20 -21.63 -5.02
C PRO A 104 -11.25 -21.68 -3.81
N VAL A 105 -10.53 -20.60 -3.55
CA VAL A 105 -9.54 -20.59 -2.45
C VAL A 105 -10.17 -20.73 -1.07
N SER A 106 -11.45 -20.41 -0.93
CA SER A 106 -12.26 -20.66 0.28
C SER A 106 -12.62 -22.14 0.50
N LEU A 107 -12.46 -22.99 -0.52
CA LEU A 107 -12.70 -24.45 -0.43
C LEU A 107 -11.38 -25.25 -0.35
N ILE A 108 -10.25 -24.60 -0.29
CA ILE A 108 -8.94 -25.22 -0.17
C ILE A 108 -8.52 -25.21 1.30
N PRO A 109 -8.05 -26.36 1.85
CA PRO A 109 -7.53 -26.38 3.21
C PRO A 109 -6.39 -25.38 3.40
N ASP A 110 -6.34 -24.76 4.58
CA ASP A 110 -5.23 -23.87 4.95
C ASP A 110 -3.92 -24.66 5.07
N PRO A 111 -2.88 -24.35 4.27
CA PRO A 111 -1.59 -25.04 4.35
C PRO A 111 -0.84 -24.84 5.66
N PHE A 112 -1.25 -23.86 6.46
CA PHE A 112 -0.65 -23.55 7.76
C PHE A 112 -1.47 -24.11 8.94
N GLY A 113 -2.70 -24.55 8.69
CA GLY A 113 -3.59 -25.14 9.70
C GLY A 113 -4.09 -24.16 10.76
N THR A 114 -4.04 -22.86 10.48
CA THR A 114 -4.41 -21.80 11.44
C THR A 114 -5.78 -21.17 11.15
N HIS A 115 -6.30 -21.37 9.94
CA HIS A 115 -7.59 -20.84 9.49
C HIS A 115 -8.45 -21.94 8.84
N GLU A 116 -9.72 -21.64 8.65
CA GLU A 116 -10.68 -22.60 8.04
C GLU A 116 -10.38 -22.93 6.58
N SER A 117 -9.69 -22.03 5.87
CA SER A 117 -9.34 -22.20 4.46
C SER A 117 -8.11 -21.38 4.09
N TYR A 118 -7.50 -21.75 2.96
CA TYR A 118 -6.45 -20.98 2.30
C TYR A 118 -6.88 -19.52 2.06
N GLY A 119 -8.09 -19.30 1.53
CA GLY A 119 -8.60 -17.95 1.25
C GLY A 119 -8.75 -17.12 2.52
N MET A 120 -9.22 -17.72 3.63
CA MET A 120 -9.31 -17.01 4.90
C MET A 120 -7.94 -16.69 5.48
N HIS A 121 -6.98 -17.61 5.36
CA HIS A 121 -5.58 -17.33 5.78
C HIS A 121 -4.99 -16.14 5.03
N MET A 122 -5.10 -16.11 3.69
CA MET A 122 -4.58 -15.00 2.90
C MET A 122 -5.31 -13.68 3.20
N SER A 123 -6.61 -13.72 3.44
CA SER A 123 -7.38 -12.54 3.85
C SER A 123 -6.94 -12.04 5.23
N SER A 124 -6.71 -12.93 6.21
CA SER A 124 -6.31 -12.55 7.57
C SER A 124 -4.99 -11.78 7.59
N ILE A 125 -4.02 -12.17 6.75
CA ILE A 125 -2.74 -11.44 6.62
C ILE A 125 -2.97 -9.96 6.25
N LEU A 126 -3.95 -9.70 5.35
CA LEU A 126 -4.27 -8.33 4.95
C LEU A 126 -5.04 -7.59 6.04
N LEU A 127 -6.03 -8.26 6.66
CA LEU A 127 -6.83 -7.69 7.74
C LEU A 127 -5.97 -7.33 8.95
N ASP A 128 -5.02 -8.17 9.34
CA ASP A 128 -4.03 -7.85 10.38
C ASP A 128 -3.23 -6.58 10.05
N GLY A 129 -2.91 -6.37 8.77
CA GLY A 129 -2.27 -5.14 8.32
C GLY A 129 -3.17 -3.92 8.50
N LEU A 130 -4.46 -4.03 8.16
CA LEU A 130 -5.45 -2.95 8.35
C LEU A 130 -5.68 -2.65 9.83
N ASP A 131 -5.77 -3.68 10.67
CA ASP A 131 -5.97 -3.54 12.12
C ASP A 131 -4.77 -2.82 12.77
N LYS A 132 -3.54 -3.16 12.39
CA LYS A 132 -2.32 -2.45 12.86
C LYS A 132 -2.28 -0.99 12.41
N LEU A 133 -2.87 -0.66 11.26
CA LEU A 133 -3.02 0.72 10.81
C LEU A 133 -4.19 1.46 11.50
N GLY A 134 -4.99 0.78 12.31
CA GLY A 134 -6.16 1.35 12.99
C GLY A 134 -7.37 1.57 12.07
N ILE A 135 -7.40 0.92 10.92
CA ILE A 135 -8.47 1.06 9.91
C ILE A 135 -9.71 0.29 10.35
N LYS A 136 -10.87 0.93 10.28
CA LYS A 136 -12.17 0.32 10.60
C LYS A 136 -12.89 -0.06 9.31
N TYR A 137 -13.31 -1.32 9.22
CA TYR A 137 -13.97 -1.88 8.05
C TYR A 137 -15.06 -2.88 8.44
N LYS A 138 -15.96 -3.16 7.50
CA LYS A 138 -16.84 -4.33 7.51
C LYS A 138 -16.23 -5.39 6.60
N PHE A 139 -15.85 -6.51 7.15
CA PHE A 139 -15.33 -7.62 6.37
C PHE A 139 -16.47 -8.37 5.69
N GLN A 140 -16.40 -8.54 4.37
CA GLN A 140 -17.36 -9.28 3.56
C GLN A 140 -16.60 -10.30 2.70
N ARG A 141 -16.99 -11.57 2.77
CA ARG A 141 -16.39 -12.64 1.96
C ARG A 141 -17.24 -12.93 0.74
N ALA A 142 -16.58 -13.22 -0.39
CA ALA A 142 -17.28 -13.63 -1.60
C ALA A 142 -18.05 -14.92 -1.37
N ILE A 143 -17.47 -15.94 -0.72
CA ILE A 143 -18.16 -17.20 -0.45
C ILE A 143 -19.45 -17.00 0.34
N ASP A 144 -19.45 -16.12 1.34
CA ASP A 144 -20.64 -15.84 2.16
C ASP A 144 -21.65 -15.02 1.38
N THR A 145 -21.20 -14.07 0.56
CA THR A 145 -22.03 -13.26 -0.33
C THR A 145 -22.86 -14.13 -1.27
N TYR A 146 -22.22 -15.10 -1.92
CA TYR A 146 -22.89 -16.00 -2.85
C TYR A 146 -23.75 -17.04 -2.13
N ARG A 147 -23.28 -17.65 -1.04
CA ARG A 147 -24.06 -18.62 -0.24
C ARG A 147 -25.34 -18.03 0.35
N GLN A 148 -25.29 -16.77 0.78
CA GLN A 148 -26.45 -16.06 1.33
C GLN A 148 -27.37 -15.51 0.22
N GLY A 149 -27.01 -15.66 -1.04
CA GLY A 149 -27.78 -15.18 -2.18
C GLY A 149 -27.89 -13.65 -2.25
N LEU A 150 -26.91 -12.92 -1.72
CA LEU A 150 -26.93 -11.44 -1.69
C LEU A 150 -26.85 -10.82 -3.10
N LEU A 151 -26.34 -11.57 -4.08
CA LEU A 151 -26.24 -11.14 -5.48
C LEU A 151 -27.26 -11.84 -6.41
N LYS A 152 -28.21 -12.63 -5.89
CA LYS A 152 -29.11 -13.48 -6.70
C LYS A 152 -29.89 -12.72 -7.77
N ASP A 153 -30.37 -11.52 -7.46
CA ASP A 153 -31.18 -10.72 -8.38
C ASP A 153 -30.30 -10.04 -9.44
N GLN A 154 -29.10 -9.58 -9.07
CA GLN A 154 -28.10 -9.06 -9.99
C GLN A 154 -27.59 -10.16 -10.93
N ILE A 155 -27.30 -11.36 -10.42
CA ILE A 155 -26.92 -12.53 -11.21
C ILE A 155 -28.03 -12.86 -12.21
N HIS A 156 -29.28 -12.91 -11.77
CA HIS A 156 -30.43 -13.16 -12.65
C HIS A 156 -30.50 -12.13 -13.78
N THR A 157 -30.42 -10.83 -13.45
CA THR A 157 -30.47 -9.75 -14.44
C THR A 157 -29.31 -9.83 -15.44
N ILE A 158 -28.08 -10.08 -14.96
CA ILE A 158 -26.88 -10.23 -15.79
C ILE A 158 -27.02 -11.42 -16.74
N LEU A 159 -27.47 -12.58 -16.25
CA LEU A 159 -27.62 -13.78 -17.06
C LEU A 159 -28.74 -13.64 -18.09
N THR A 160 -29.84 -12.99 -17.74
CA THR A 160 -30.93 -12.67 -18.66
C THR A 160 -30.47 -11.77 -19.81
N ASN A 161 -29.49 -10.88 -19.56
CA ASN A 161 -28.91 -9.97 -20.55
C ASN A 161 -27.55 -10.45 -21.12
N SER A 162 -27.20 -11.73 -20.95
CA SER A 162 -25.87 -12.27 -21.26
C SER A 162 -25.44 -12.05 -22.72
N GLU A 163 -26.35 -12.15 -23.69
CA GLU A 163 -26.05 -11.88 -25.11
C GLU A 163 -25.67 -10.40 -25.35
N LYS A 164 -26.43 -9.46 -24.77
CA LYS A 164 -26.14 -8.02 -24.84
C LYS A 164 -24.77 -7.74 -24.20
N ILE A 165 -24.52 -8.33 -23.04
CA ILE A 165 -23.27 -8.20 -22.30
C ILE A 165 -22.11 -8.80 -23.08
N GLY A 166 -22.25 -10.00 -23.66
CA GLY A 166 -21.19 -10.66 -24.43
C GLY A 166 -20.75 -9.83 -25.64
N ARG A 167 -21.68 -9.26 -26.38
CA ARG A 167 -21.39 -8.33 -27.49
C ARG A 167 -20.66 -7.07 -27.03
N GLN A 168 -21.10 -6.48 -25.93
CA GLN A 168 -20.49 -5.28 -25.40
C GLN A 168 -19.07 -5.52 -24.86
N ILE A 169 -18.81 -6.67 -24.23
CA ILE A 169 -17.47 -7.05 -23.78
C ILE A 169 -16.52 -7.20 -24.98
N GLU A 170 -16.98 -7.83 -26.07
CA GLU A 170 -16.18 -7.93 -27.29
C GLU A 170 -15.86 -6.55 -27.88
N GLU A 171 -16.86 -5.68 -28.01
CA GLU A 171 -16.70 -4.33 -28.54
C GLU A 171 -15.74 -3.48 -27.70
N MET A 172 -15.87 -3.53 -26.37
CA MET A 172 -15.07 -2.67 -25.46
C MET A 172 -13.65 -3.18 -25.23
N VAL A 173 -13.44 -4.50 -25.20
CA VAL A 173 -12.17 -5.10 -24.75
C VAL A 173 -11.69 -6.29 -25.57
N GLY A 174 -12.35 -6.60 -26.70
CA GLY A 174 -11.94 -7.64 -27.65
C GLY A 174 -12.03 -9.07 -27.13
N GLN A 175 -12.88 -9.38 -26.14
CA GLN A 175 -13.02 -10.72 -25.56
C GLN A 175 -14.26 -11.44 -26.08
N GLU A 176 -14.11 -12.28 -27.09
CA GLU A 176 -15.21 -13.02 -27.75
C GLU A 176 -15.82 -14.16 -26.91
N LYS A 177 -15.10 -14.65 -25.89
CA LYS A 177 -15.52 -15.86 -25.16
C LYS A 177 -16.93 -15.76 -24.54
N TYR A 178 -17.35 -14.56 -24.16
CA TYR A 178 -18.66 -14.32 -23.55
C TYR A 178 -19.83 -14.25 -24.54
N GLN A 179 -19.56 -14.41 -25.82
CA GLN A 179 -20.58 -14.70 -26.83
C GLN A 179 -20.96 -16.19 -26.85
N LYS A 180 -20.05 -17.08 -26.40
CA LYS A 180 -20.22 -18.54 -26.40
C LYS A 180 -20.58 -19.07 -25.02
N PHE A 181 -20.14 -18.39 -23.97
CA PHE A 181 -20.31 -18.80 -22.57
C PHE A 181 -20.93 -17.68 -21.76
N LEU A 182 -21.78 -18.08 -20.80
CA LEU A 182 -22.33 -17.13 -19.84
C LEU A 182 -21.23 -16.56 -18.94
N PRO A 183 -21.35 -15.29 -18.48
CA PRO A 183 -20.39 -14.70 -17.57
C PRO A 183 -20.57 -15.17 -16.11
N TYR A 184 -20.77 -16.48 -15.93
CA TYR A 184 -20.96 -17.13 -14.64
C TYR A 184 -20.30 -18.52 -14.65
N TYR A 185 -19.57 -18.82 -13.58
CA TYR A 185 -18.86 -20.08 -13.38
C TYR A 185 -19.44 -20.80 -12.16
N PRO A 186 -20.23 -21.89 -12.33
CA PRO A 186 -20.59 -22.78 -11.24
C PRO A 186 -19.34 -23.47 -10.67
N VAL A 187 -19.36 -23.79 -9.40
CA VAL A 187 -18.40 -24.75 -8.86
C VAL A 187 -18.82 -26.15 -9.30
N CYS A 188 -17.97 -26.82 -10.08
CA CYS A 188 -18.28 -28.14 -10.59
C CYS A 188 -18.62 -29.13 -9.46
N ALA A 189 -19.81 -29.74 -9.51
CA ALA A 189 -20.30 -30.68 -8.48
C ALA A 189 -19.39 -31.91 -8.30
N LYS A 190 -18.61 -32.30 -9.34
CA LYS A 190 -17.75 -33.50 -9.30
C LYS A 190 -16.32 -33.19 -8.85
N CYS A 191 -15.69 -32.11 -9.35
CA CYS A 191 -14.26 -31.82 -9.09
C CYS A 191 -14.02 -30.55 -8.31
N SER A 192 -15.06 -29.81 -7.96
CA SER A 192 -15.02 -28.55 -7.21
C SER A 192 -14.22 -27.42 -7.88
N ARG A 193 -13.86 -27.54 -9.16
CA ARG A 193 -13.17 -26.47 -9.91
C ARG A 193 -14.17 -25.46 -10.44
N LEU A 194 -13.75 -24.19 -10.47
CA LEU A 194 -14.55 -23.07 -10.91
C LEU A 194 -14.40 -22.80 -12.42
N TYR A 195 -13.18 -22.56 -12.89
CA TYR A 195 -12.96 -22.07 -14.26
C TYR A 195 -13.09 -23.13 -15.36
N THR A 196 -13.08 -24.41 -15.01
CA THR A 196 -13.35 -25.52 -15.94
C THR A 196 -14.85 -25.77 -16.15
N ALA A 197 -15.71 -25.31 -15.22
CA ALA A 197 -17.17 -25.42 -15.33
C ALA A 197 -17.70 -24.24 -16.17
N GLN A 198 -17.82 -24.45 -17.48
CA GLN A 198 -18.28 -23.44 -18.43
C GLN A 198 -19.79 -23.50 -18.62
N SER A 199 -20.47 -22.41 -18.26
CA SER A 199 -21.92 -22.26 -18.41
C SER A 199 -22.27 -21.86 -19.84
N HIS A 200 -23.30 -22.49 -20.43
CA HIS A 200 -23.69 -22.24 -21.82
C HIS A 200 -25.19 -21.95 -22.00
N HIS A 201 -26.04 -22.25 -21.02
CA HIS A 201 -27.47 -21.97 -21.06
C HIS A 201 -27.98 -21.52 -19.68
N TYR A 202 -28.91 -20.57 -19.67
CA TYR A 202 -29.59 -20.09 -18.47
C TYR A 202 -31.11 -20.24 -18.62
N ASP A 203 -31.71 -21.07 -17.78
CA ASP A 203 -33.14 -21.19 -17.62
C ASP A 203 -33.61 -20.11 -16.62
N GLN A 204 -34.28 -19.09 -17.15
CA GLN A 204 -34.71 -17.93 -16.37
C GLN A 204 -35.84 -18.27 -15.38
N GLU A 205 -36.74 -19.17 -15.74
CA GLU A 205 -37.89 -19.56 -14.89
C GLU A 205 -37.41 -20.36 -13.69
N ARG A 206 -36.51 -21.32 -13.93
CA ARG A 206 -35.94 -22.19 -12.89
C ARG A 206 -34.76 -21.53 -12.16
N ARG A 207 -34.21 -20.43 -12.67
CA ARG A 207 -32.97 -19.78 -12.20
C ARG A 207 -31.77 -20.74 -12.17
N VAL A 208 -31.63 -21.56 -13.20
CA VAL A 208 -30.64 -22.64 -13.30
C VAL A 208 -29.73 -22.40 -14.50
N VAL A 209 -28.41 -22.50 -14.30
CA VAL A 209 -27.43 -22.54 -15.38
C VAL A 209 -27.03 -23.96 -15.71
N GLN A 210 -26.95 -24.29 -16.99
CA GLN A 210 -26.40 -25.56 -17.48
C GLN A 210 -24.92 -25.37 -17.80
N TYR A 211 -24.09 -26.30 -17.37
CA TYR A 211 -22.63 -26.20 -17.55
C TYR A 211 -22.00 -27.54 -17.92
N LYS A 212 -20.83 -27.46 -18.55
CA LYS A 212 -19.97 -28.61 -18.80
C LYS A 212 -18.57 -28.32 -18.26
N CYS A 213 -18.00 -29.27 -17.51
CA CYS A 213 -16.66 -29.19 -17.00
C CYS A 213 -15.66 -29.67 -18.06
N VAL A 214 -15.03 -28.72 -18.74
CA VAL A 214 -14.11 -28.94 -19.87
C VAL A 214 -12.71 -28.45 -19.54
N ASP A 215 -11.73 -28.83 -20.37
CA ASP A 215 -10.37 -28.30 -20.27
C ASP A 215 -10.38 -26.78 -20.42
N ALA A 216 -9.65 -26.08 -19.56
CA ALA A 216 -9.59 -24.61 -19.57
C ALA A 216 -8.17 -24.13 -19.31
N GLU A 217 -7.77 -23.09 -20.03
CA GLU A 217 -6.52 -22.41 -19.79
C GLU A 217 -6.65 -21.44 -18.61
N ILE A 218 -5.76 -21.56 -17.62
CA ILE A 218 -5.70 -20.71 -16.43
C ILE A 218 -4.29 -20.19 -16.26
N GLY A 219 -4.11 -18.90 -16.57
CA GLY A 219 -2.75 -18.33 -16.70
C GLY A 219 -2.01 -18.99 -17.85
N SER A 220 -0.88 -19.64 -17.57
CA SER A 220 -0.08 -20.38 -18.54
C SER A 220 -0.26 -21.91 -18.48
N LYS A 221 -1.21 -22.40 -17.67
CA LYS A 221 -1.43 -23.83 -17.46
C LYS A 221 -2.80 -24.26 -18.01
N MET A 222 -2.81 -25.41 -18.72
CA MET A 222 -4.06 -26.08 -19.12
C MET A 222 -4.52 -26.97 -17.98
N LEU A 223 -5.69 -26.69 -17.41
CA LEU A 223 -6.34 -27.54 -16.42
C LEU A 223 -7.34 -28.47 -17.11
N LYS A 224 -7.23 -29.76 -16.78
CA LYS A 224 -8.13 -30.79 -17.27
C LYS A 224 -9.51 -30.64 -16.62
N GLY A 225 -10.57 -30.58 -17.43
CA GLY A 225 -11.95 -30.75 -16.98
C GLY A 225 -12.21 -32.20 -16.60
N CYS A 226 -13.22 -32.43 -15.76
CA CYS A 226 -13.61 -33.81 -15.39
C CYS A 226 -14.71 -34.42 -16.29
N GLY A 227 -15.15 -33.70 -17.31
CA GLY A 227 -16.18 -34.10 -18.25
C GLY A 227 -17.61 -34.08 -17.68
N HIS A 228 -17.82 -33.66 -16.43
CA HIS A 228 -19.13 -33.59 -15.81
C HIS A 228 -20.01 -32.54 -16.50
N GLU A 229 -21.26 -32.95 -16.83
CA GLU A 229 -22.32 -32.05 -17.25
C GLU A 229 -23.33 -31.95 -16.10
N GLY A 230 -23.79 -30.73 -15.82
CA GLY A 230 -24.67 -30.49 -14.68
C GLY A 230 -25.46 -29.21 -14.78
N GLU A 231 -26.35 -29.06 -13.84
CA GLU A 231 -27.10 -27.83 -13.60
C GLU A 231 -26.72 -27.24 -12.26
N ALA A 232 -26.73 -25.90 -12.15
CA ALA A 232 -26.52 -25.19 -10.91
C ALA A 232 -27.58 -24.09 -10.72
N ASP A 233 -28.30 -24.16 -9.61
CA ASP A 233 -29.27 -23.15 -9.21
C ASP A 233 -28.54 -21.94 -8.63
N ILE A 234 -28.62 -20.78 -9.30
CA ILE A 234 -27.93 -19.57 -8.90
C ILE A 234 -28.36 -19.03 -7.52
N THR A 235 -29.40 -19.56 -6.94
CA THR A 235 -29.91 -19.16 -5.62
C THR A 235 -29.45 -20.07 -4.48
N LYS A 236 -28.89 -21.25 -4.79
CA LYS A 236 -28.51 -22.27 -3.81
C LYS A 236 -27.12 -22.84 -4.01
N ASP A 237 -26.75 -23.07 -5.29
CA ASP A 237 -25.48 -23.71 -5.62
C ASP A 237 -24.35 -22.68 -5.70
N LEU A 238 -23.15 -23.11 -5.31
CA LEU A 238 -22.00 -22.22 -5.32
C LEU A 238 -21.50 -21.98 -6.75
N GLY A 239 -21.32 -20.74 -7.06
CA GLY A 239 -20.76 -20.28 -8.34
C GLY A 239 -20.33 -18.82 -8.23
N LYS A 240 -19.74 -18.28 -9.29
CA LYS A 240 -19.17 -16.92 -9.29
C LYS A 240 -19.40 -16.25 -10.64
N LEU A 241 -19.79 -14.98 -10.61
CA LEU A 241 -19.76 -14.12 -11.79
C LEU A 241 -18.32 -13.91 -12.30
N ALA A 242 -18.19 -13.74 -13.60
CA ALA A 242 -16.91 -13.30 -14.18
C ALA A 242 -16.57 -11.87 -13.74
N TRP A 243 -15.29 -11.58 -13.53
CA TRP A 243 -14.81 -10.23 -13.13
C TRP A 243 -15.29 -9.10 -14.05
N LYS A 244 -15.64 -9.41 -15.30
CA LYS A 244 -16.18 -8.42 -16.24
C LYS A 244 -17.59 -7.91 -15.89
N VAL A 245 -18.27 -8.56 -14.93
CA VAL A 245 -19.65 -8.21 -14.54
C VAL A 245 -19.87 -8.27 -13.02
N GLU A 246 -18.92 -8.83 -12.26
CA GLU A 246 -19.08 -9.06 -10.82
C GLU A 246 -19.06 -7.78 -10.00
N PHE A 247 -18.19 -6.82 -10.37
CA PHE A 247 -18.09 -5.56 -9.63
C PHE A 247 -19.40 -4.79 -9.69
N ALA A 248 -20.04 -4.73 -10.86
CA ALA A 248 -21.36 -4.10 -11.02
C ALA A 248 -22.42 -4.74 -10.12
N ALA A 249 -22.42 -6.07 -10.02
CA ALA A 249 -23.34 -6.78 -9.12
C ALA A 249 -23.10 -6.41 -7.65
N ARG A 250 -21.84 -6.35 -7.21
CA ARG A 250 -21.49 -5.94 -5.84
C ARG A 250 -21.85 -4.49 -5.58
N TRP A 251 -21.50 -3.59 -6.49
CA TRP A 251 -21.80 -2.16 -6.35
C TRP A 251 -23.29 -1.91 -6.16
N HIS A 252 -24.12 -2.59 -6.93
CA HIS A 252 -25.57 -2.51 -6.78
C HIS A 252 -26.03 -3.14 -5.46
N ALA A 253 -25.63 -4.39 -5.17
CA ALA A 253 -26.13 -5.12 -4.00
C ALA A 253 -25.74 -4.49 -2.66
N PHE A 254 -24.54 -3.91 -2.58
CA PHE A 254 -24.02 -3.26 -1.37
C PHE A 254 -24.17 -1.73 -1.38
N ASP A 255 -24.74 -1.16 -2.43
CA ASP A 255 -24.92 0.28 -2.59
C ASP A 255 -23.59 1.04 -2.46
N ILE A 256 -22.57 0.59 -3.22
CA ILE A 256 -21.22 1.17 -3.20
C ILE A 256 -21.22 2.49 -3.97
N ARG A 257 -20.59 3.51 -3.38
CA ARG A 257 -20.53 4.87 -3.92
C ARG A 257 -19.12 5.29 -4.34
N PHE A 258 -18.10 4.58 -3.83
CA PHE A 258 -16.70 4.82 -4.19
C PHE A 258 -15.90 3.53 -4.18
N GLU A 259 -15.06 3.33 -5.21
CA GLU A 259 -14.02 2.31 -5.25
C GLU A 259 -12.79 2.83 -6.01
N ALA A 260 -11.61 2.73 -5.39
CA ALA A 260 -10.35 2.98 -6.05
C ALA A 260 -9.84 1.70 -6.71
N TYR A 261 -9.26 1.79 -7.91
CA TYR A 261 -8.76 0.61 -8.62
C TYR A 261 -7.39 0.80 -9.24
N GLY A 262 -6.62 -0.28 -9.29
CA GLY A 262 -5.34 -0.34 -9.99
C GLY A 262 -5.49 -0.31 -11.50
N LYS A 263 -4.56 0.34 -12.19
CA LYS A 263 -4.53 0.46 -13.66
C LYS A 263 -4.66 -0.89 -14.38
N ASP A 264 -4.21 -1.97 -13.77
CA ASP A 264 -4.19 -3.32 -14.34
C ASP A 264 -5.59 -3.96 -14.51
N ILE A 265 -6.61 -3.45 -13.80
CA ILE A 265 -8.00 -3.92 -13.95
C ILE A 265 -8.90 -2.91 -14.69
N MET A 266 -8.33 -1.86 -15.26
CA MET A 266 -9.08 -0.77 -15.92
C MET A 266 -10.10 -1.28 -16.95
N ASP A 267 -9.74 -2.28 -17.78
CA ASP A 267 -10.65 -2.83 -18.79
C ASP A 267 -11.82 -3.64 -18.17
N SER A 268 -11.62 -4.18 -16.97
CA SER A 268 -12.72 -4.81 -16.23
C SER A 268 -13.65 -3.76 -15.63
N VAL A 269 -13.09 -2.69 -15.06
CA VAL A 269 -13.89 -1.59 -14.49
C VAL A 269 -14.76 -0.93 -15.55
N LYS A 270 -14.23 -0.59 -16.74
CA LYS A 270 -15.02 -0.01 -17.84
C LYS A 270 -16.24 -0.84 -18.22
N VAL A 271 -16.07 -2.17 -18.30
CA VAL A 271 -17.19 -3.06 -18.60
C VAL A 271 -18.19 -3.09 -17.44
N ASN A 272 -17.71 -3.12 -16.20
CA ASN A 272 -18.58 -3.13 -15.02
C ASN A 272 -19.35 -1.81 -14.87
N ASP A 273 -18.75 -0.65 -15.21
CA ASP A 273 -19.43 0.64 -15.24
C ASP A 273 -20.64 0.57 -16.18
N TRP A 274 -20.41 0.08 -17.42
CA TRP A 274 -21.47 -0.08 -18.38
C TRP A 274 -22.54 -1.09 -17.91
N VAL A 275 -22.15 -2.23 -17.32
CA VAL A 275 -23.10 -3.22 -16.78
C VAL A 275 -23.93 -2.62 -15.65
N SER A 276 -23.29 -1.84 -14.77
CA SER A 276 -23.98 -1.16 -13.67
C SER A 276 -25.03 -0.18 -14.19
N ASP A 277 -24.63 0.69 -15.13
CA ASP A 277 -25.50 1.74 -15.65
C ASP A 277 -26.60 1.18 -16.57
N GLU A 278 -26.24 0.37 -17.57
CA GLU A 278 -27.10 0.01 -18.71
C GLU A 278 -27.83 -1.34 -18.53
N VAL A 279 -27.40 -2.19 -17.60
CA VAL A 279 -27.99 -3.49 -17.37
C VAL A 279 -28.68 -3.54 -16.01
N LEU A 280 -28.00 -3.10 -14.95
CA LEU A 280 -28.55 -3.12 -13.61
C LEU A 280 -29.34 -1.85 -13.25
N GLY A 281 -29.22 -0.76 -14.06
CA GLY A 281 -29.89 0.51 -13.82
C GLY A 281 -29.43 1.17 -12.51
N HIS A 282 -28.19 0.90 -12.10
CA HIS A 282 -27.58 1.45 -10.89
C HIS A 282 -26.34 2.26 -11.28
N PRO A 283 -26.30 3.57 -11.02
CA PRO A 283 -25.14 4.38 -11.37
C PRO A 283 -23.88 3.81 -10.74
N HIS A 284 -22.83 3.57 -11.56
CA HIS A 284 -21.55 3.05 -11.09
C HIS A 284 -20.95 3.98 -10.01
N PRO A 285 -20.06 3.49 -9.13
CA PRO A 285 -19.41 4.30 -8.10
C PRO A 285 -18.54 5.41 -8.67
N HIS A 286 -18.26 6.45 -7.88
CA HIS A 286 -17.17 7.36 -8.19
C HIS A 286 -15.84 6.62 -8.10
N HIS A 287 -14.98 6.75 -9.11
CA HIS A 287 -13.73 5.99 -9.22
C HIS A 287 -12.50 6.87 -9.20
N VAL A 288 -11.40 6.32 -8.69
CA VAL A 288 -10.06 6.83 -8.93
C VAL A 288 -9.13 5.70 -9.36
N LYS A 289 -8.46 5.90 -10.50
CA LYS A 289 -7.42 5.01 -10.98
C LYS A 289 -6.08 5.39 -10.37
N TYR A 290 -5.34 4.42 -9.83
CA TYR A 290 -3.98 4.62 -9.34
C TYR A 290 -2.97 3.72 -10.06
N GLU A 291 -1.70 4.16 -10.07
CA GLU A 291 -0.60 3.39 -10.62
C GLU A 291 -0.06 2.39 -9.60
N MET A 292 0.47 1.27 -10.10
CA MET A 292 1.04 0.22 -9.26
C MET A 292 2.38 0.66 -8.65
N PHE A 293 2.73 0.05 -7.52
CA PHE A 293 4.09 0.11 -7.01
C PHE A 293 5.02 -0.75 -7.89
N LEU A 294 6.20 -0.23 -8.18
CA LEU A 294 7.26 -0.88 -8.92
C LEU A 294 8.38 -1.27 -7.95
N ASP A 295 9.15 -2.30 -8.26
CA ASP A 295 10.42 -2.55 -7.57
C ASP A 295 11.50 -1.53 -8.04
N LYS A 296 12.66 -1.52 -7.39
CA LYS A 296 13.78 -0.61 -7.74
C LYS A 296 14.38 -0.87 -9.13
N GLY A 297 13.95 -1.90 -9.82
CA GLY A 297 14.27 -2.14 -11.23
C GLY A 297 13.18 -1.71 -12.20
N GLY A 298 12.16 -0.95 -11.72
CA GLY A 298 11.04 -0.47 -12.53
C GLY A 298 10.04 -1.55 -12.93
N LYS A 299 10.13 -2.77 -12.36
CA LYS A 299 9.19 -3.86 -12.62
C LYS A 299 8.05 -3.84 -11.60
N LYS A 300 6.86 -4.25 -12.03
CA LYS A 300 5.72 -4.42 -11.12
C LYS A 300 6.13 -5.33 -9.95
N ILE A 301 5.94 -4.85 -8.71
CA ILE A 301 6.11 -5.70 -7.52
C ILE A 301 5.19 -6.91 -7.70
N SER A 302 5.78 -8.09 -7.83
CA SER A 302 5.03 -9.31 -8.04
C SER A 302 5.39 -10.36 -7.00
N LYS A 303 4.39 -11.16 -6.65
CA LYS A 303 4.48 -12.24 -5.65
C LYS A 303 5.55 -13.31 -5.97
N SER A 304 6.04 -13.35 -7.22
CA SER A 304 7.00 -14.36 -7.70
C SER A 304 8.47 -13.93 -7.65
N ALA A 305 8.77 -12.70 -7.23
CA ALA A 305 10.15 -12.16 -7.29
C ALA A 305 10.86 -12.12 -5.92
N GLY A 306 10.28 -12.66 -4.85
CA GLY A 306 10.90 -12.74 -3.51
C GLY A 306 11.07 -11.42 -2.74
N ASN A 307 11.02 -10.28 -3.43
CA ASN A 307 11.23 -8.93 -2.88
C ASN A 307 9.93 -8.17 -2.59
N VAL A 308 8.86 -8.89 -2.32
CA VAL A 308 7.55 -8.28 -2.02
C VAL A 308 7.58 -7.59 -0.66
N VAL A 309 7.34 -6.30 -0.65
CA VAL A 309 7.09 -5.53 0.57
C VAL A 309 5.68 -5.86 1.06
N THR A 310 5.59 -6.65 2.13
CA THR A 310 4.34 -6.94 2.84
C THR A 310 4.16 -5.98 4.02
N SER A 311 2.93 -5.84 4.53
CA SER A 311 2.67 -5.05 5.74
C SER A 311 3.43 -5.60 6.96
N GLN A 312 3.53 -6.93 7.10
CA GLN A 312 4.24 -7.59 8.20
C GLN A 312 5.74 -7.24 8.17
N LYS A 313 6.36 -7.29 6.98
CA LYS A 313 7.76 -6.87 6.82
C LYS A 313 7.93 -5.38 7.07
N TRP A 314 6.99 -4.54 6.61
CA TRP A 314 7.04 -3.11 6.90
C TRP A 314 7.07 -2.83 8.40
N PHE A 315 6.12 -3.40 9.15
CA PHE A 315 6.00 -3.20 10.60
C PHE A 315 7.14 -3.80 11.42
N ARG A 316 8.01 -4.60 10.80
CA ARG A 316 9.27 -5.02 11.41
C ARG A 316 10.31 -3.90 11.45
N TYR A 317 10.22 -2.93 10.52
CA TYR A 317 11.24 -1.89 10.33
C TYR A 317 10.70 -0.46 10.43
N GLY A 318 9.42 -0.25 10.32
CA GLY A 318 8.79 1.07 10.29
C GLY A 318 7.45 1.12 11.01
N THR A 319 7.02 2.32 11.37
CA THR A 319 5.77 2.54 12.08
C THR A 319 4.55 2.47 11.16
N PRO A 320 3.33 2.21 11.70
CA PRO A 320 2.08 2.35 10.97
C PRO A 320 1.92 3.72 10.30
N LYS A 321 2.36 4.79 10.95
CA LYS A 321 2.26 6.16 10.45
C LYS A 321 3.12 6.40 9.20
N SER A 322 4.34 5.82 9.15
CA SER A 322 5.19 5.90 7.96
C SER A 322 4.56 5.18 6.75
N MET A 323 3.84 4.09 6.98
CA MET A 323 3.09 3.39 5.93
C MET A 323 1.87 4.20 5.47
N LEU A 324 1.09 4.78 6.39
CA LEU A 324 -0.02 5.67 6.04
C LEU A 324 0.48 6.89 5.25
N LEU A 325 1.63 7.47 5.64
CA LEU A 325 2.26 8.54 4.89
C LEU A 325 2.57 8.12 3.44
N LEU A 326 3.21 6.96 3.24
CA LEU A 326 3.46 6.43 1.90
C LEU A 326 2.18 6.36 1.06
N LEU A 327 1.09 5.87 1.63
CA LEU A 327 -0.16 5.58 0.91
C LEU A 327 -1.02 6.83 0.69
N TYR A 328 -0.98 7.81 1.59
CA TYR A 328 -1.75 9.06 1.50
C TYR A 328 -1.02 10.22 0.81
N LYS A 329 0.31 10.17 0.72
CA LYS A 329 1.11 11.28 0.17
C LYS A 329 0.67 11.68 -1.25
N ARG A 330 0.37 10.69 -2.11
CA ARG A 330 -0.15 10.91 -3.47
C ARG A 330 -0.87 9.68 -4.00
N ILE A 331 -1.83 9.90 -4.88
CA ILE A 331 -2.58 8.81 -5.51
C ILE A 331 -2.12 8.52 -6.95
N THR A 332 -1.59 9.50 -7.65
CA THR A 332 -1.16 9.39 -9.06
C THR A 332 0.36 9.22 -9.17
N GLY A 333 0.79 8.67 -10.30
CA GLY A 333 2.19 8.42 -10.65
C GLY A 333 2.74 7.10 -10.07
N ALA A 334 3.38 6.33 -10.94
CA ALA A 334 4.08 5.12 -10.52
C ALA A 334 5.19 5.47 -9.52
N ARG A 335 5.43 4.59 -8.57
CA ARG A 335 6.46 4.74 -7.54
C ARG A 335 7.24 3.45 -7.40
N GLU A 336 8.54 3.58 -7.46
CA GLU A 336 9.42 2.51 -6.98
C GLU A 336 9.36 2.45 -5.46
N LEU A 337 9.39 1.24 -4.93
CA LEU A 337 9.30 0.98 -3.50
C LEU A 337 10.22 -0.19 -3.12
N GLY A 338 11.07 0.06 -2.12
CA GLY A 338 11.93 -0.92 -1.49
C GLY A 338 11.97 -0.73 0.03
N PHE A 339 12.69 -1.59 0.72
CA PHE A 339 12.87 -1.46 2.17
C PHE A 339 13.71 -0.23 2.54
N GLU A 340 14.59 0.21 1.64
CA GLU A 340 15.41 1.43 1.77
C GLU A 340 14.59 2.73 1.84
N ASP A 341 13.33 2.70 1.42
CA ASP A 341 12.42 3.85 1.54
C ASP A 341 11.85 4.01 2.96
N ILE A 342 11.89 2.95 3.80
CA ILE A 342 11.33 2.98 5.15
C ILE A 342 12.03 4.04 6.02
N PRO A 343 13.38 4.07 6.13
CA PRO A 343 14.06 5.11 6.89
C PRO A 343 13.73 6.54 6.43
N VAL A 344 13.60 6.74 5.11
CA VAL A 344 13.24 8.03 4.52
C VAL A 344 11.84 8.46 4.94
N LEU A 345 10.87 7.53 4.89
CA LEU A 345 9.49 7.81 5.26
C LEU A 345 9.30 8.01 6.77
N MET A 346 10.13 7.37 7.60
CA MET A 346 10.17 7.61 9.04
C MET A 346 10.62 9.05 9.34
N ASP A 347 11.69 9.51 8.71
CA ASP A 347 12.20 10.87 8.89
C ASP A 347 11.28 11.93 8.25
N GLU A 348 10.66 11.61 7.10
CA GLU A 348 9.67 12.47 6.45
C GLU A 348 8.41 12.64 7.32
N TYR A 349 7.97 11.59 8.02
CA TYR A 349 6.87 11.72 8.96
C TYR A 349 7.23 12.68 10.11
N ASN A 350 8.42 12.60 10.65
CA ASN A 350 8.90 13.51 11.70
C ASN A 350 8.93 14.97 11.20
N GLU A 351 9.40 15.20 9.97
CA GLU A 351 9.40 16.54 9.36
C GLU A 351 7.96 17.06 9.20
N LEU A 352 7.04 16.21 8.74
CA LEU A 352 5.63 16.55 8.57
C LEU A 352 4.98 16.92 9.91
N GLU A 353 5.32 16.21 10.99
CA GLU A 353 4.89 16.51 12.35
C GLU A 353 5.45 17.86 12.85
N ASP A 354 6.72 18.16 12.58
CA ASP A 354 7.34 19.45 12.92
C ASP A 354 6.72 20.63 12.15
N ILE A 355 6.29 20.42 10.90
CA ILE A 355 5.51 21.41 10.13
C ILE A 355 4.14 21.61 10.78
N TYR A 356 3.45 20.53 11.16
CA TYR A 356 2.13 20.58 11.77
C TYR A 356 2.13 21.38 13.08
N PHE A 357 3.12 21.16 13.94
CA PHE A 357 3.29 21.87 15.21
C PHE A 357 4.03 23.20 15.10
N GLY A 358 4.36 23.66 13.88
CA GLY A 358 4.94 24.98 13.64
C GLY A 358 6.43 25.13 14.01
N LYS A 359 7.13 24.02 14.26
CA LYS A 359 8.60 24.03 14.45
C LYS A 359 9.33 24.30 13.14
N ILE A 360 8.77 23.84 12.02
CA ILE A 360 9.21 24.16 10.66
C ILE A 360 8.18 25.07 10.03
N LYS A 361 8.61 26.23 9.55
CA LYS A 361 7.77 27.22 8.87
C LYS A 361 7.84 27.01 7.36
N LEU A 362 6.71 27.06 6.69
CA LEU A 362 6.59 27.06 5.24
C LEU A 362 6.00 28.40 4.81
N ASP A 363 6.64 29.07 3.85
CA ASP A 363 6.18 30.37 3.35
C ASP A 363 4.96 30.26 2.43
N ASN A 364 4.77 29.10 1.79
CA ASN A 364 3.64 28.85 0.90
C ASN A 364 2.46 28.26 1.68
N GLU A 365 1.37 29.04 1.81
CA GLU A 365 0.17 28.68 2.57
C GLU A 365 -0.54 27.42 2.04
N ALA A 366 -0.62 27.25 0.72
CA ALA A 366 -1.23 26.06 0.12
C ALA A 366 -0.41 24.79 0.43
N LYS A 367 0.92 24.90 0.41
CA LYS A 367 1.83 23.80 0.82
C LYS A 367 1.68 23.51 2.30
N LEU A 368 1.57 24.53 3.16
CA LEU A 368 1.37 24.37 4.60
C LEU A 368 0.05 23.66 4.89
N THR A 369 -1.06 24.11 4.29
CA THR A 369 -2.38 23.50 4.44
C THR A 369 -2.35 22.03 4.02
N ARG A 370 -1.78 21.71 2.87
CA ARG A 370 -1.65 20.32 2.37
C ARG A 370 -0.80 19.47 3.30
N SER A 371 0.32 20.00 3.80
CA SER A 371 1.20 19.25 4.73
C SER A 371 0.50 18.96 6.04
N ARG A 372 -0.22 19.93 6.59
CA ARG A 372 -1.04 19.75 7.80
C ARG A 372 -2.15 18.72 7.58
N GLY A 373 -2.87 18.81 6.47
CA GLY A 373 -3.90 17.85 6.10
C GLY A 373 -3.37 16.44 5.94
N LEU A 374 -2.21 16.27 5.29
CA LEU A 374 -1.57 14.98 5.15
C LEU A 374 -1.18 14.40 6.52
N TYR A 375 -0.62 15.21 7.42
CA TYR A 375 -0.31 14.80 8.79
C TYR A 375 -1.57 14.34 9.54
N GLU A 376 -2.67 15.09 9.44
CA GLU A 376 -3.94 14.71 10.07
C GLU A 376 -4.46 13.37 9.54
N TYR A 377 -4.42 13.13 8.22
CA TYR A 377 -4.80 11.82 7.65
C TYR A 377 -3.87 10.68 8.07
N THR A 378 -2.58 10.90 8.18
CA THR A 378 -1.64 9.87 8.69
C THR A 378 -1.87 9.55 10.17
N ASN A 379 -2.56 10.43 10.89
CA ASN A 379 -3.04 10.22 12.25
C ASN A 379 -4.55 9.90 12.33
N LEU A 380 -5.15 9.45 11.22
CA LEU A 380 -6.57 9.06 11.12
C LEU A 380 -7.53 10.16 11.64
N LEU A 381 -7.20 11.42 11.33
CA LEU A 381 -7.88 12.65 11.79
C LEU A 381 -7.91 12.82 13.31
N ASN A 382 -7.04 12.13 14.04
CA ASN A 382 -6.89 12.24 15.49
C ASN A 382 -5.41 12.49 15.86
N PRO A 383 -4.82 13.63 15.44
CA PRO A 383 -3.42 13.94 15.73
C PRO A 383 -3.18 14.11 17.25
N PRO A 384 -1.97 13.81 17.75
CA PRO A 384 -1.62 14.03 19.15
C PRO A 384 -1.63 15.52 19.48
N LYS A 385 -1.71 15.85 20.77
CA LYS A 385 -1.72 17.24 21.24
C LYS A 385 -0.36 17.95 21.14
N SER A 386 0.72 17.18 21.10
CA SER A 386 2.09 17.68 20.99
C SER A 386 2.96 16.67 20.27
N ALA A 387 3.97 17.15 19.55
CA ALA A 387 4.98 16.29 18.95
C ALA A 387 5.86 15.65 20.03
N PRO A 388 6.18 14.34 19.92
CA PRO A 388 7.19 13.71 20.75
C PRO A 388 8.59 14.24 20.42
N THR A 389 9.60 13.77 21.12
CA THR A 389 11.00 14.02 20.78
C THR A 389 11.35 13.24 19.50
N HIS A 390 11.82 13.93 18.45
CA HIS A 390 12.25 13.29 17.22
C HIS A 390 13.72 12.93 17.26
N VAL A 391 14.03 11.73 16.79
CA VAL A 391 15.38 11.27 16.50
C VAL A 391 15.42 10.82 15.04
N ASN A 392 16.46 11.22 14.32
CA ASN A 392 16.64 10.77 12.94
C ASN A 392 16.76 9.25 12.88
N PHE A 393 15.96 8.60 12.04
CA PHE A 393 15.87 7.15 12.04
C PHE A 393 17.13 6.48 11.48
N ARG A 394 17.81 7.11 10.52
CA ARG A 394 19.12 6.63 10.03
C ARG A 394 20.20 6.71 11.10
N LEU A 395 20.18 7.76 11.95
CA LEU A 395 21.06 7.81 13.12
C LEU A 395 20.83 6.60 14.04
N LEU A 396 19.57 6.25 14.31
CA LEU A 396 19.24 5.07 15.12
C LEU A 396 19.76 3.79 14.48
N ILE A 397 19.60 3.61 13.17
CA ILE A 397 20.12 2.45 12.44
C ILE A 397 21.66 2.35 12.60
N GLU A 398 22.39 3.45 12.42
CA GLU A 398 23.85 3.44 12.56
C GLU A 398 24.29 3.12 14.00
N LEU A 399 23.63 3.69 15.00
CA LEU A 399 23.90 3.36 16.40
C LEU A 399 23.57 1.88 16.72
N CYS A 400 22.48 1.36 16.18
CA CYS A 400 22.10 -0.05 16.35
C CYS A 400 23.08 -1.02 15.69
N ARG A 401 23.75 -0.62 14.61
CA ARG A 401 24.83 -1.40 13.97
C ARG A 401 26.08 -1.49 14.85
N ILE A 402 26.38 -0.41 15.55
CA ILE A 402 27.56 -0.30 16.44
C ILE A 402 27.30 -1.06 17.76
N PHE A 403 26.17 -0.79 18.39
CA PHE A 403 25.80 -1.34 19.69
C PHE A 403 24.81 -2.49 19.53
N ARG A 404 25.33 -3.69 19.28
CA ARG A 404 24.49 -4.90 19.07
C ARG A 404 24.06 -5.54 20.38
N GLU A 405 24.92 -5.52 21.38
CA GLU A 405 24.64 -6.01 22.74
C GLU A 405 24.07 -4.88 23.58
N ASP A 406 23.14 -5.18 24.46
CA ASP A 406 22.44 -4.20 25.33
C ASP A 406 21.99 -2.92 24.58
N ARG A 407 21.50 -3.15 23.34
CA ARG A 407 21.24 -2.12 22.31
C ARG A 407 20.39 -0.97 22.84
N ALA A 408 19.24 -1.30 23.48
CA ALA A 408 18.32 -0.26 23.96
C ALA A 408 19.00 0.69 24.96
N SER A 409 19.73 0.15 25.94
CA SER A 409 20.41 0.91 26.98
C SER A 409 21.56 1.76 26.40
N LEU A 410 22.43 1.15 25.57
CA LEU A 410 23.59 1.82 25.01
C LEU A 410 23.21 2.90 23.98
N VAL A 411 22.25 2.63 23.10
CA VAL A 411 21.78 3.62 22.12
C VAL A 411 21.10 4.78 22.83
N THR A 412 20.22 4.53 23.80
CA THR A 412 19.59 5.59 24.60
C THR A 412 20.63 6.45 25.31
N LYS A 413 21.65 5.83 25.93
CA LYS A 413 22.76 6.57 26.57
C LYS A 413 23.47 7.47 25.56
N LYS A 414 23.80 6.95 24.36
CA LYS A 414 24.47 7.75 23.32
C LYS A 414 23.60 8.90 22.82
N LEU A 415 22.30 8.69 22.68
CA LEU A 415 21.39 9.78 22.30
C LEU A 415 21.35 10.89 23.35
N ILE A 416 21.45 10.54 24.65
CA ILE A 416 21.58 11.52 25.75
C ILE A 416 22.93 12.21 25.68
N ASP A 417 24.02 11.47 25.52
CA ASP A 417 25.38 12.02 25.42
C ASP A 417 25.51 13.01 24.24
N TYR A 418 24.81 12.73 23.14
CA TYR A 418 24.75 13.64 21.99
C TYR A 418 23.80 14.83 22.18
N GLY A 419 23.00 14.84 23.25
CA GLY A 419 21.97 15.86 23.46
C GLY A 419 20.77 15.74 22.50
N ALA A 420 20.61 14.59 21.82
CA ALA A 420 19.49 14.34 20.93
C ALA A 420 18.18 14.12 21.72
N ILE A 421 18.28 13.52 22.89
CA ILE A 421 17.18 13.35 23.86
C ILE A 421 17.65 13.74 25.26
N LYS A 422 16.72 14.09 26.14
CA LYS A 422 17.03 14.41 27.54
C LYS A 422 17.01 13.19 28.45
N GLN A 423 16.14 12.25 28.15
CA GLN A 423 15.94 11.00 28.89
C GLN A 423 15.36 9.94 27.97
N GLY A 424 15.35 8.65 28.40
CA GLY A 424 14.65 7.59 27.67
C GLY A 424 13.14 7.82 27.67
N GLU A 425 12.50 7.51 26.57
CA GLU A 425 11.04 7.61 26.35
C GLU A 425 10.55 6.35 25.64
N PRO A 426 9.37 5.78 25.98
CA PRO A 426 8.90 4.51 25.42
C PRO A 426 8.85 4.49 23.88
N HIS A 427 8.52 5.61 23.24
CA HIS A 427 8.50 5.69 21.77
C HIS A 427 9.92 5.63 21.16
N ILE A 428 10.95 6.10 21.89
CA ILE A 428 12.36 5.97 21.48
C ILE A 428 12.79 4.51 21.52
N ASP A 429 12.37 3.76 22.55
CA ASP A 429 12.66 2.31 22.67
C ASP A 429 12.02 1.53 21.52
N GLU A 430 10.79 1.88 21.12
CA GLU A 430 10.15 1.32 19.93
C GLU A 430 10.97 1.63 18.67
N LEU A 431 11.39 2.88 18.46
CA LEU A 431 12.20 3.27 17.31
C LEU A 431 13.56 2.58 17.29
N ILE A 432 14.21 2.39 18.44
CA ILE A 432 15.47 1.63 18.56
C ILE A 432 15.24 0.17 18.16
N THR A 433 14.11 -0.43 18.55
CA THR A 433 13.76 -1.80 18.18
C THR A 433 13.59 -1.92 16.66
N LEU A 434 12.82 -1.01 16.01
CA LEU A 434 12.61 -1.01 14.58
C LEU A 434 13.92 -0.78 13.80
N ALA A 435 14.74 0.19 14.26
CA ALA A 435 16.05 0.48 13.67
C ALA A 435 17.03 -0.68 13.85
N GLY A 436 16.97 -1.37 14.99
CA GLY A 436 17.75 -2.57 15.27
C GLY A 436 17.40 -3.71 14.33
N ASN A 437 16.12 -3.99 14.14
CA ASN A 437 15.66 -5.00 13.19
C ASN A 437 16.13 -4.67 11.75
N TYR A 438 16.04 -3.38 11.37
CA TYR A 438 16.55 -2.94 10.07
C TYR A 438 18.07 -3.14 9.94
N ALA A 439 18.83 -2.76 10.98
CA ALA A 439 20.29 -2.90 11.00
C ALA A 439 20.76 -4.35 10.94
N ASP A 440 20.00 -5.29 11.52
CA ASP A 440 20.33 -6.72 11.55
C ASP A 440 20.02 -7.40 10.20
N ASP A 441 18.90 -7.02 9.55
CA ASP A 441 18.41 -7.68 8.35
C ASP A 441 18.97 -7.06 7.05
N PHE A 442 19.40 -5.77 7.08
CA PHE A 442 19.97 -5.07 5.92
C PHE A 442 21.41 -4.63 6.20
N GLY A 443 22.31 -5.02 5.30
CA GLY A 443 23.72 -4.66 5.36
C GLY A 443 24.01 -3.16 5.18
N GLU A 444 25.29 -2.81 5.01
CA GLU A 444 25.78 -1.41 4.97
C GLU A 444 25.42 -0.66 3.67
N ASP A 445 24.87 -1.30 2.65
CA ASP A 445 24.69 -0.75 1.30
C ASP A 445 23.38 0.02 1.09
N SER A 446 23.04 0.97 1.95
CA SER A 446 22.05 1.98 1.58
C SER A 446 22.75 3.15 0.88
N GLU A 447 22.71 3.18 -0.46
CA GLU A 447 23.13 4.34 -1.23
C GLU A 447 22.37 5.58 -0.74
N THR A 448 23.11 6.56 -0.22
CA THR A 448 22.57 7.91 0.00
C THR A 448 22.34 8.54 -1.36
N ALA A 449 21.15 9.12 -1.59
CA ALA A 449 20.81 9.82 -2.83
C ALA A 449 21.91 10.84 -3.18
N GLY A 450 22.26 10.91 -4.46
CA GLY A 450 23.32 11.80 -4.93
C GLY A 450 23.07 13.25 -4.51
N ILE A 451 24.02 13.80 -3.76
CA ILE A 451 24.04 15.20 -3.30
C ILE A 451 24.89 15.98 -4.29
N GLU A 452 24.38 17.08 -4.82
CA GLU A 452 25.21 18.01 -5.57
C GLU A 452 26.16 18.75 -4.61
N ILE A 453 27.46 18.44 -4.70
CA ILE A 453 28.50 19.00 -3.84
C ILE A 453 29.39 19.93 -4.68
N GLY A 454 29.43 21.20 -4.31
CA GLY A 454 30.28 22.18 -4.97
C GLY A 454 31.79 21.87 -4.80
N GLU A 455 32.64 22.32 -5.73
CA GLU A 455 34.09 22.01 -5.74
C GLU A 455 34.83 22.44 -4.48
N GLY A 456 34.45 23.58 -3.85
CA GLY A 456 35.01 23.98 -2.57
C GLY A 456 34.73 22.98 -1.45
N ALA A 457 33.50 22.47 -1.39
CA ALA A 457 33.11 21.48 -0.40
C ALA A 457 33.78 20.13 -0.67
N LYS A 458 33.94 19.71 -1.93
CA LYS A 458 34.71 18.50 -2.27
C LYS A 458 36.17 18.60 -1.80
N LYS A 459 36.81 19.79 -1.95
CA LYS A 459 38.17 20.03 -1.44
C LYS A 459 38.20 19.86 0.08
N ALA A 460 37.28 20.47 0.80
CA ALA A 460 37.16 20.34 2.25
C ALA A 460 36.92 18.88 2.70
N LEU A 461 36.11 18.16 1.97
CA LEU A 461 35.84 16.72 2.23
C LEU A 461 37.08 15.86 2.01
N ARG A 462 37.91 16.11 0.98
CA ARG A 462 39.20 15.42 0.79
C ARG A 462 40.16 15.68 1.97
N GLN A 463 40.28 16.93 2.43
CA GLN A 463 41.05 17.23 3.62
C GLN A 463 40.55 16.50 4.86
N LEU A 464 39.24 16.39 5.02
CA LEU A 464 38.66 15.63 6.13
C LEU A 464 38.99 14.14 6.01
N VAL A 465 38.93 13.53 4.82
CA VAL A 465 39.32 12.13 4.61
C VAL A 465 40.77 11.89 5.04
N ASP A 466 41.70 12.81 4.73
CA ASP A 466 43.08 12.72 5.16
C ASP A 466 43.21 12.81 6.69
N VAL A 467 42.47 13.70 7.32
CA VAL A 467 42.41 13.82 8.80
C VAL A 467 41.87 12.55 9.46
N LEU A 468 40.87 11.90 8.85
CA LEU A 468 40.27 10.68 9.38
C LEU A 468 41.20 9.46 9.34
N ALA A 469 42.29 9.52 8.59
CA ALA A 469 43.36 8.51 8.61
C ALA A 469 44.18 8.51 9.92
N GLY A 470 44.12 9.62 10.70
CA GLY A 470 44.82 9.77 11.98
C GLY A 470 43.92 9.50 13.18
N GLU A 471 44.54 9.46 14.37
CA GLU A 471 43.86 9.28 15.65
C GLU A 471 43.74 10.58 16.41
N LYS A 472 42.68 11.36 16.18
CA LYS A 472 42.32 12.54 16.99
C LYS A 472 41.23 12.15 18.00
N ASP A 473 41.22 12.74 19.18
CA ASP A 473 40.09 12.56 20.09
C ASP A 473 38.82 13.21 19.52
N PRO A 474 37.62 12.86 20.05
CA PRO A 474 36.35 13.31 19.49
C PRO A 474 36.19 14.84 19.44
N ASP A 475 36.68 15.59 20.45
CA ASP A 475 36.53 17.02 20.53
C ASP A 475 37.56 17.73 19.61
N ASP A 476 38.80 17.21 19.53
CA ASP A 476 39.80 17.67 18.58
C ASP A 476 39.38 17.46 17.13
N LEU A 477 38.73 16.32 16.85
CA LEU A 477 38.15 16.05 15.52
C LEU A 477 37.05 17.07 15.20
N GLN A 478 36.16 17.36 16.14
CA GLN A 478 35.11 18.37 15.99
C GLN A 478 35.71 19.75 15.63
N ASN A 479 36.74 20.16 16.37
CA ASN A 479 37.42 21.42 16.15
C ASN A 479 38.17 21.46 14.80
N THR A 480 38.77 20.34 14.40
CA THR A 480 39.45 20.21 13.10
C THR A 480 38.44 20.33 11.95
N ILE A 481 37.25 19.69 12.02
CA ILE A 481 36.20 19.81 11.02
C ILE A 481 35.75 21.29 10.88
N TYR A 482 35.61 21.99 12.01
CA TYR A 482 35.29 23.40 12.02
C TYR A 482 36.38 24.27 11.36
N SER A 483 37.64 23.93 11.59
CA SER A 483 38.80 24.63 10.96
C SER A 483 38.84 24.40 9.45
N ILE A 484 38.63 23.13 9.00
CA ILE A 484 38.59 22.79 7.58
C ILE A 484 37.50 23.59 6.84
N SER A 485 36.32 23.77 7.44
CA SER A 485 35.24 24.53 6.81
C SER A 485 35.66 25.98 6.58
N LYS A 486 36.31 26.61 7.58
CA LYS A 486 36.81 27.99 7.48
C LYS A 486 37.97 28.17 6.48
N GLU A 487 38.90 27.22 6.44
CA GLU A 487 40.05 27.25 5.52
C GLU A 487 39.60 27.10 4.04
N ASN A 488 38.40 26.59 3.79
CA ASN A 488 37.83 26.47 2.46
C ASN A 488 36.68 27.47 2.20
N ASP A 489 36.60 28.55 3.01
CA ASP A 489 35.56 29.58 2.88
C ASP A 489 34.13 29.09 2.88
N ILE A 490 33.86 27.95 3.57
CA ILE A 490 32.51 27.36 3.69
C ILE A 490 31.96 27.75 5.07
N PRO A 491 30.74 28.30 5.16
CA PRO A 491 30.09 28.51 6.45
C PRO A 491 30.03 27.20 7.24
N PRO A 492 30.46 27.12 8.50
CA PRO A 492 30.48 25.88 9.26
C PRO A 492 29.15 25.14 9.27
N LYS A 493 28.04 25.88 9.39
CA LYS A 493 26.68 25.31 9.35
C LYS A 493 26.41 24.57 8.05
N GLU A 494 26.89 25.09 6.92
CA GLU A 494 26.72 24.48 5.60
C GLU A 494 27.58 23.21 5.48
N PHE A 495 28.86 23.28 5.90
CA PHE A 495 29.74 22.11 5.86
C PHE A 495 29.26 20.96 6.75
N PHE A 496 28.78 21.26 7.96
CA PHE A 496 28.17 20.27 8.82
C PHE A 496 26.90 19.68 8.21
N MET A 497 26.06 20.48 7.54
CA MET A 497 24.89 19.99 6.83
C MET A 497 25.28 19.01 5.72
N ILE A 498 26.31 19.32 4.93
CA ILE A 498 26.84 18.43 3.89
C ILE A 498 27.28 17.08 4.51
N LEU A 499 28.01 17.12 5.62
CA LEU A 499 28.45 15.91 6.32
C LEU A 499 27.29 15.08 6.82
N TYR A 500 26.26 15.69 7.42
CA TYR A 500 25.07 14.98 7.86
C TYR A 500 24.28 14.40 6.68
N GLN A 501 24.21 15.10 5.57
CA GLN A 501 23.58 14.58 4.36
C GLN A 501 24.32 13.34 3.82
N ILE A 502 25.65 13.37 3.81
CA ILE A 502 26.50 12.25 3.36
C ILE A 502 26.35 11.04 4.30
N ILE A 503 26.43 11.27 5.62
CA ILE A 503 26.51 10.18 6.62
C ILE A 503 25.13 9.68 7.03
N LEU A 504 24.14 10.58 7.17
CA LEU A 504 22.82 10.30 7.71
C LEU A 504 21.67 10.55 6.73
N GLY A 505 21.93 11.16 5.58
CA GLY A 505 20.88 11.64 4.67
C GLY A 505 19.97 12.70 5.32
N ALA A 506 20.46 13.46 6.26
CA ALA A 506 19.73 14.46 7.04
C ALA A 506 20.42 15.82 7.03
N ASN A 507 19.66 16.91 7.27
CA ASN A 507 20.22 18.27 7.33
C ASN A 507 20.83 18.62 8.69
N ARG A 508 20.61 17.76 9.70
CA ARG A 508 21.08 17.95 11.09
C ARG A 508 21.40 16.60 11.70
N GLY A 509 22.29 16.58 12.68
CA GLY A 509 22.67 15.39 13.43
C GLY A 509 23.32 15.74 14.77
N PRO A 510 23.86 14.73 15.48
CA PRO A 510 24.55 14.91 16.75
C PRO A 510 25.88 15.64 16.55
N LYS A 511 26.59 15.91 17.65
CA LYS A 511 27.95 16.45 17.61
C LYS A 511 28.83 15.56 16.73
N ILE A 512 29.32 16.11 15.58
CA ILE A 512 29.83 15.28 14.48
C ILE A 512 31.16 14.57 14.82
N GLY A 513 32.03 15.18 15.60
CA GLY A 513 33.32 14.61 15.98
C GLY A 513 33.14 13.28 16.80
N PRO A 514 32.44 13.30 17.94
CA PRO A 514 32.10 12.08 18.66
C PRO A 514 31.37 11.05 17.81
N PHE A 515 30.45 11.51 16.97
CA PHE A 515 29.67 10.60 16.12
C PHE A 515 30.54 9.88 15.08
N ILE A 516 31.48 10.58 14.43
CA ILE A 516 32.42 9.94 13.49
C ILE A 516 33.30 8.90 14.19
N VAL A 517 33.71 9.17 15.43
CA VAL A 517 34.51 8.21 16.21
C VAL A 517 33.70 6.97 16.56
N ASP A 518 32.43 7.13 16.95
CA ASP A 518 31.53 6.02 17.28
C ASP A 518 31.19 5.16 16.03
N ILE A 519 30.92 5.75 14.86
CA ILE A 519 30.71 5.03 13.59
C ILE A 519 31.98 4.32 13.12
N GLY A 520 33.12 4.89 13.40
CA GLY A 520 34.43 4.48 12.88
C GLY A 520 34.94 5.38 11.74
N ARG A 521 36.09 6.01 11.97
CA ARG A 521 36.74 6.94 11.05
C ARG A 521 36.91 6.41 9.64
N LYS A 522 37.38 5.14 9.52
CA LYS A 522 37.60 4.49 8.23
C LYS A 522 36.30 4.35 7.43
N LYS A 523 35.20 3.99 8.10
CA LYS A 523 33.90 3.85 7.47
C LYS A 523 33.42 5.21 6.95
N VAL A 524 33.51 6.26 7.79
CA VAL A 524 33.11 7.61 7.39
C VAL A 524 33.95 8.13 6.24
N ALA A 525 35.28 7.93 6.27
CA ALA A 525 36.17 8.27 5.17
C ALA A 525 35.80 7.60 3.84
N GLN A 526 35.46 6.30 3.88
CA GLN A 526 34.98 5.55 2.71
C GLN A 526 33.62 6.09 2.19
N THR A 527 32.70 6.42 3.10
CA THR A 527 31.41 7.01 2.72
C THR A 527 31.59 8.37 2.04
N ILE A 528 32.43 9.25 2.60
CA ILE A 528 32.75 10.55 2.00
C ILE A 528 33.41 10.37 0.63
N ALA A 529 34.35 9.43 0.49
CA ALA A 529 35.07 9.20 -0.76
C ALA A 529 34.17 8.77 -1.94
N ARG A 530 32.99 8.21 -1.69
CA ARG A 530 31.99 7.86 -2.73
C ARG A 530 31.28 9.12 -3.30
N HIS A 531 31.39 10.28 -2.64
CA HIS A 531 30.69 11.52 -3.00
C HIS A 531 31.62 12.62 -3.55
N ILE A 532 32.90 12.40 -3.61
CA ILE A 532 33.96 13.31 -4.09
C ILE A 532 34.76 12.68 -5.23
#